data_c1db67dd4f1da4ab9519923219a5d264
#
_entry.id   c1db67dd4f1da4ab9519923219a5d264
#
_cell.length_a   1.000
_cell.length_b   1.000
_cell.length_c   1.000
_cell.angle_alpha   90.00
_cell.angle_beta   90.00
_cell.angle_gamma   90.00
#
_symmetry.space_group_name_H-M   'P 1'
#
loop_
_entity.id
_entity.type
_entity.pdbx_description
1 polymer ?
#
loop_
_entity_poly.entity_id
_entity_poly.type
_entity_poly.pdbx_seq_one_letter_code
_entity_poly.pdbx_strand_id
1 'polypeptide(L)'
;NNSHGFVPPPYPYDRLDVFKTAAAKHVGGIIDLSVGDPCDAPSSAVIAALSTSHLERGYPPSIGIEPLRSAAHTWIQRKFDIDVPLAQIAACVGSKEFVVTTPQWMKLRTPSRDTVLFPAVSYPSYAMGATLSGCRPVAVPMTATGGLDLTKISADDAKRALMIWMNSPSNPTGALDDMGAVVAWGRKHDVPVFSDECYVEFTWQGKPRTALEYGTQGVVALHSLSKRSNLAGLRVGFYAGDADIVHYLKEVRKHVGMMVPGPAQAAGVVALNDDASVKTQASVYRKRLERTAQILSKWSGRAIDL
;
A
#
# COMPACT_ATOMS: atom_id res chain seq x y z
N ASN A 1 23.72 22.55 21.56
CA ASN A 1 24.05 22.40 20.14
C ASN A 1 24.21 20.91 19.83
N ASN A 2 23.12 20.21 19.50
CA ASN A 2 23.20 18.88 18.92
C ASN A 2 23.65 19.00 17.47
N SER A 3 24.96 18.86 17.24
CA SER A 3 25.59 18.85 15.92
C SER A 3 25.39 17.54 15.16
N HIS A 4 24.54 16.65 15.66
CA HIS A 4 24.26 15.38 14.99
C HIS A 4 23.03 15.54 14.08
N GLY A 5 23.19 15.25 12.78
CA GLY A 5 22.12 15.20 11.81
C GLY A 5 21.07 14.13 12.16
N PHE A 6 20.12 13.88 11.25
CA PHE A 6 19.07 12.86 11.43
C PHE A 6 19.69 11.46 11.65
N VAL A 7 19.34 10.85 12.78
CA VAL A 7 19.69 9.47 13.08
C VAL A 7 18.42 8.62 12.90
N PRO A 8 18.40 7.69 11.93
CA PRO A 8 17.23 6.86 11.74
C PRO A 8 16.96 6.03 13.01
N PRO A 9 15.71 5.96 13.49
CA PRO A 9 15.36 5.06 14.57
C PRO A 9 15.54 3.60 14.13
N PRO A 10 15.77 2.65 15.05
CA PRO A 10 15.77 1.23 14.72
C PRO A 10 14.49 0.86 13.99
N TYR A 11 14.61 0.03 12.95
CA TYR A 11 13.44 -0.45 12.24
C TYR A 11 12.54 -1.24 13.20
N PRO A 12 11.22 -1.02 13.22
CA PRO A 12 10.35 -1.60 14.26
C PRO A 12 10.47 -3.13 14.42
N TYR A 13 10.70 -3.84 13.33
CA TYR A 13 10.84 -5.30 13.35
C TYR A 13 12.19 -5.78 13.90
N ASP A 14 13.26 -4.97 13.85
CA ASP A 14 14.57 -5.31 14.40
C ASP A 14 14.51 -5.47 15.93
N ARG A 15 13.53 -4.81 16.58
CA ARG A 15 13.27 -4.96 18.02
C ARG A 15 12.83 -6.37 18.40
N LEU A 16 12.38 -7.17 17.44
CA LEU A 16 11.94 -8.55 17.65
C LEU A 16 13.10 -9.55 17.65
N ASP A 17 14.29 -9.15 17.22
CA ASP A 17 15.44 -10.06 17.07
C ASP A 17 15.86 -10.72 18.39
N VAL A 18 15.75 -10.00 19.50
CA VAL A 18 16.00 -10.54 20.85
C VAL A 18 15.01 -11.68 21.15
N PHE A 19 13.74 -11.49 20.85
CA PHE A 19 12.70 -12.51 21.06
C PHE A 19 12.85 -13.67 20.09
N LYS A 20 13.20 -13.42 18.83
CA LYS A 20 13.48 -14.46 17.82
C LYS A 20 14.66 -15.33 18.23
N THR A 21 15.73 -14.71 18.72
CA THR A 21 16.91 -15.40 19.25
C THR A 21 16.56 -16.30 20.45
N ALA A 22 15.70 -15.81 21.34
CA ALA A 22 15.23 -16.61 22.47
C ALA A 22 14.34 -17.77 22.03
N ALA A 23 13.38 -17.52 21.14
CA ALA A 23 12.45 -18.52 20.63
C ALA A 23 13.15 -19.62 19.80
N ALA A 24 14.22 -19.28 19.08
CA ALA A 24 15.00 -20.25 18.29
C ALA A 24 15.68 -21.34 19.16
N LYS A 25 15.80 -21.11 20.46
CA LYS A 25 16.32 -22.13 21.40
C LYS A 25 15.31 -23.21 21.76
N HIS A 26 14.06 -23.07 21.41
CA HIS A 26 13.04 -24.09 21.63
C HIS A 26 13.31 -25.31 20.76
N VAL A 27 13.07 -26.52 21.32
CA VAL A 27 13.35 -27.81 20.64
C VAL A 27 12.64 -27.93 19.28
N GLY A 28 11.46 -27.33 19.12
CA GLY A 28 10.70 -27.28 17.87
C GLY A 28 11.08 -26.13 16.93
N GLY A 29 12.08 -25.32 17.27
CA GLY A 29 12.44 -24.12 16.53
C GLY A 29 11.46 -22.96 16.74
N ILE A 30 11.58 -21.93 15.89
CA ILE A 30 10.72 -20.75 15.91
C ILE A 30 9.67 -20.82 14.78
N ILE A 31 8.45 -20.42 15.10
CA ILE A 31 7.42 -20.05 14.10
C ILE A 31 7.31 -18.52 14.13
N ASP A 32 7.89 -17.86 13.12
CA ASP A 32 7.89 -16.40 13.03
C ASP A 32 6.59 -15.89 12.39
N LEU A 33 5.74 -15.25 13.17
CA LEU A 33 4.50 -14.60 12.76
C LEU A 33 4.59 -13.07 12.74
N SER A 34 5.80 -12.51 12.84
CA SER A 34 5.99 -11.06 12.97
C SER A 34 5.82 -10.28 11.68
N VAL A 35 6.04 -10.91 10.53
CA VAL A 35 5.97 -10.25 9.21
C VAL A 35 5.03 -11.04 8.29
N GLY A 36 4.04 -10.34 7.74
CA GLY A 36 3.10 -10.91 6.77
C GLY A 36 3.73 -11.02 5.38
N ASP A 37 4.63 -11.98 5.19
CA ASP A 37 5.27 -12.23 3.89
C ASP A 37 4.58 -13.40 3.17
N PRO A 38 4.18 -13.23 1.88
CA PRO A 38 3.67 -14.34 1.09
C PRO A 38 4.73 -15.45 0.95
N CYS A 39 4.41 -16.65 1.41
CA CYS A 39 5.33 -17.80 1.36
C CYS A 39 4.93 -18.85 0.30
N ASP A 40 3.74 -18.72 -0.29
CA ASP A 40 3.32 -19.60 -1.40
C ASP A 40 3.90 -19.08 -2.72
N ALA A 41 4.14 -20.02 -3.65
CA ALA A 41 4.67 -19.66 -4.96
C ALA A 41 3.66 -18.81 -5.77
N PRO A 42 4.12 -17.83 -6.56
CA PRO A 42 3.28 -17.18 -7.55
C PRO A 42 2.88 -18.16 -8.66
N SER A 43 1.91 -17.77 -9.51
CA SER A 43 1.47 -18.61 -10.61
C SER A 43 2.61 -18.91 -11.60
N SER A 44 2.62 -20.11 -12.18
CA SER A 44 3.64 -20.52 -13.16
C SER A 44 3.64 -19.64 -14.41
N ALA A 45 2.48 -19.12 -14.81
CA ALA A 45 2.37 -18.17 -15.94
C ALA A 45 3.12 -16.87 -15.67
N VAL A 46 3.05 -16.35 -14.43
CA VAL A 46 3.80 -15.15 -14.00
C VAL A 46 5.31 -15.40 -14.03
N ILE A 47 5.75 -16.55 -13.55
CA ILE A 47 7.17 -16.93 -13.57
C ILE A 47 7.68 -17.10 -15.01
N ALA A 48 6.88 -17.73 -15.89
CA ALA A 48 7.21 -17.84 -17.31
C ALA A 48 7.38 -16.47 -17.97
N ALA A 49 6.44 -15.54 -17.73
CA ALA A 49 6.51 -14.18 -18.28
C ALA A 49 7.75 -13.41 -17.80
N LEU A 50 8.21 -13.64 -16.58
CA LEU A 50 9.42 -13.05 -16.03
C LEU A 50 10.67 -13.46 -16.84
N SER A 51 10.77 -14.73 -17.23
CA SER A 51 11.92 -15.30 -17.92
C SER A 51 11.91 -15.12 -19.45
N THR A 52 10.72 -14.88 -20.05
CA THR A 52 10.55 -14.79 -21.51
C THR A 52 10.24 -13.40 -22.03
N SER A 53 10.31 -12.38 -21.17
CA SER A 53 9.86 -11.02 -21.51
C SER A 53 10.77 -10.29 -22.50
N HIS A 54 12.07 -10.61 -22.51
CA HIS A 54 13.11 -9.92 -23.29
C HIS A 54 13.17 -8.38 -23.06
N LEU A 55 12.67 -7.91 -21.90
CA LEU A 55 12.61 -6.50 -21.51
C LEU A 55 13.79 -6.06 -20.63
N GLU A 56 14.81 -6.89 -20.50
CA GLU A 56 16.02 -6.62 -19.71
C GLU A 56 17.00 -5.66 -20.41
N ARG A 57 16.87 -5.44 -21.73
CA ARG A 57 17.89 -4.74 -22.55
C ARG A 57 17.78 -3.23 -22.56
N GLY A 58 16.60 -2.69 -22.26
CA GLY A 58 16.34 -1.25 -22.36
C GLY A 58 15.89 -0.64 -21.05
N TYR A 59 16.05 0.68 -20.92
CA TYR A 59 15.47 1.39 -19.77
C TYR A 59 13.93 1.38 -19.89
N PRO A 60 13.21 0.82 -18.92
CA PRO A 60 11.76 0.89 -18.92
C PRO A 60 11.29 2.32 -18.62
N PRO A 61 10.15 2.75 -19.16
CA PRO A 61 9.59 4.06 -18.83
C PRO A 61 9.20 4.11 -17.34
N SER A 62 9.48 5.23 -16.66
CA SER A 62 9.17 5.41 -15.24
C SER A 62 7.67 5.34 -14.92
N ILE A 63 6.83 5.73 -15.88
CA ILE A 63 5.37 5.59 -15.77
C ILE A 63 4.89 4.12 -15.84
N GLY A 64 5.76 3.22 -16.28
CA GLY A 64 5.42 1.84 -16.62
C GLY A 64 5.11 1.64 -18.10
N ILE A 65 5.42 0.44 -18.62
CA ILE A 65 5.07 0.07 -20.01
C ILE A 65 3.56 0.13 -20.22
N GLU A 66 3.13 0.44 -21.43
CA GLU A 66 1.70 0.53 -21.75
C GLU A 66 0.94 -0.76 -21.43
N PRO A 67 1.44 -1.96 -21.74
CA PRO A 67 0.74 -3.20 -21.36
C PRO A 67 0.46 -3.32 -19.86
N LEU A 68 1.39 -2.87 -18.98
CA LEU A 68 1.16 -2.89 -17.53
C LEU A 68 0.06 -1.91 -17.11
N ARG A 69 0.08 -0.69 -17.66
CA ARG A 69 -0.95 0.31 -17.36
C ARG A 69 -2.32 -0.10 -17.89
N SER A 70 -2.37 -0.70 -19.09
CA SER A 70 -3.59 -1.25 -19.68
C SER A 70 -4.14 -2.43 -18.85
N ALA A 71 -3.27 -3.31 -18.36
CA ALA A 71 -3.68 -4.40 -17.47
C ALA A 71 -4.21 -3.85 -16.13
N ALA A 72 -3.60 -2.81 -15.57
CA ALA A 72 -4.08 -2.13 -14.36
C ALA A 72 -5.44 -1.45 -14.59
N HIS A 73 -5.60 -0.73 -15.71
CA HIS A 73 -6.89 -0.13 -16.12
C HIS A 73 -7.99 -1.20 -16.20
N THR A 74 -7.74 -2.27 -16.96
CA THR A 74 -8.71 -3.36 -17.15
C THR A 74 -9.02 -4.06 -15.82
N TRP A 75 -8.03 -4.20 -14.92
CA TRP A 75 -8.25 -4.76 -13.59
C TRP A 75 -9.14 -3.84 -12.73
N ILE A 76 -8.88 -2.52 -12.71
CA ILE A 76 -9.74 -1.54 -12.00
C ILE A 76 -11.17 -1.64 -12.52
N GLN A 77 -11.35 -1.65 -13.84
CA GLN A 77 -12.68 -1.74 -14.46
C GLN A 77 -13.39 -3.05 -14.09
N ARG A 78 -12.71 -4.21 -14.19
CA ARG A 78 -13.31 -5.50 -13.81
C ARG A 78 -13.65 -5.60 -12.33
N LYS A 79 -12.81 -5.01 -11.48
CA LYS A 79 -12.93 -5.16 -10.03
C LYS A 79 -13.95 -4.21 -9.41
N PHE A 80 -13.99 -2.97 -9.89
CA PHE A 80 -14.72 -1.86 -9.26
C PHE A 80 -15.76 -1.20 -10.17
N ASP A 81 -15.82 -1.59 -11.45
CA ASP A 81 -16.68 -0.95 -12.47
C ASP A 81 -16.38 0.54 -12.66
N ILE A 82 -15.08 0.90 -12.64
CA ILE A 82 -14.61 2.28 -12.78
C ILE A 82 -13.69 2.38 -13.99
N ASP A 83 -13.92 3.39 -14.81
CA ASP A 83 -13.06 3.75 -15.94
C ASP A 83 -12.09 4.86 -15.55
N VAL A 84 -10.79 4.51 -15.41
CA VAL A 84 -9.72 5.47 -15.12
C VAL A 84 -8.85 5.61 -16.36
N PRO A 85 -8.71 6.81 -16.95
CA PRO A 85 -7.88 7.01 -18.14
C PRO A 85 -6.44 6.53 -17.96
N LEU A 86 -5.84 5.91 -18.97
CA LEU A 86 -4.46 5.41 -18.92
C LEU A 86 -3.42 6.49 -18.53
N ALA A 87 -3.69 7.76 -18.83
CA ALA A 87 -2.86 8.88 -18.44
C ALA A 87 -2.82 9.11 -16.92
N GLN A 88 -3.85 8.61 -16.21
CA GLN A 88 -4.02 8.69 -14.76
C GLN A 88 -3.58 7.41 -14.04
N ILE A 89 -2.83 6.52 -14.70
CA ILE A 89 -2.31 5.27 -14.13
C ILE A 89 -0.80 5.23 -14.35
N ALA A 90 -0.04 4.95 -13.29
CA ALA A 90 1.41 4.84 -13.37
C ALA A 90 1.95 3.74 -12.43
N ALA A 91 3.08 3.13 -12.85
CA ALA A 91 3.77 2.12 -12.07
C ALA A 91 4.57 2.71 -10.90
N CYS A 92 4.77 1.91 -9.84
CA CYS A 92 5.70 2.21 -8.76
C CYS A 92 6.50 0.95 -8.35
N VAL A 93 7.65 1.17 -7.69
CA VAL A 93 8.58 0.09 -7.29
C VAL A 93 8.09 -0.57 -6.00
N GLY A 94 6.87 -1.10 -6.06
CA GLY A 94 6.09 -1.58 -4.93
C GLY A 94 5.52 -0.44 -4.08
N SER A 95 4.48 -0.75 -3.29
CA SER A 95 3.77 0.26 -2.49
C SER A 95 4.66 0.91 -1.42
N LYS A 96 5.59 0.19 -0.81
CA LYS A 96 6.45 0.75 0.26
C LYS A 96 7.28 1.94 -0.22
N GLU A 97 7.90 1.82 -1.38
CA GLU A 97 8.68 2.90 -1.98
C GLU A 97 7.79 4.13 -2.21
N PHE A 98 6.62 3.93 -2.81
CA PHE A 98 5.66 5.00 -3.08
C PHE A 98 5.19 5.68 -1.78
N VAL A 99 4.84 4.90 -0.75
CA VAL A 99 4.42 5.41 0.56
C VAL A 99 5.49 6.30 1.18
N VAL A 100 6.75 5.87 1.15
CA VAL A 100 7.85 6.60 1.81
C VAL A 100 8.25 7.86 1.05
N THR A 101 8.20 7.84 -0.28
CA THR A 101 8.73 8.94 -1.09
C THR A 101 7.69 9.99 -1.50
N THR A 102 6.41 9.62 -1.54
CA THR A 102 5.34 10.55 -1.94
C THR A 102 5.28 11.83 -1.10
N PRO A 103 5.42 11.81 0.25
CA PRO A 103 5.42 13.04 1.03
C PRO A 103 6.50 14.05 0.60
N GLN A 104 7.70 13.57 0.23
CA GLN A 104 8.78 14.43 -0.27
C GLN A 104 8.37 15.15 -1.57
N TRP A 105 7.78 14.42 -2.51
CA TRP A 105 7.36 14.98 -3.79
C TRP A 105 6.20 15.94 -3.61
N MET A 106 5.23 15.61 -2.77
CA MET A 106 4.12 16.50 -2.44
C MET A 106 4.59 17.76 -1.72
N LYS A 107 5.61 17.67 -0.85
CA LYS A 107 6.22 18.84 -0.19
C LYS A 107 6.89 19.79 -1.19
N LEU A 108 7.53 19.25 -2.22
CA LEU A 108 8.08 20.08 -3.30
C LEU A 108 6.98 20.78 -4.11
N ARG A 109 5.84 20.10 -4.33
CA ARG A 109 4.68 20.65 -5.03
C ARG A 109 3.96 21.73 -4.23
N THR A 110 3.85 21.55 -2.92
CA THR A 110 3.09 22.44 -2.03
C THR A 110 3.94 22.81 -0.81
N PRO A 111 4.97 23.66 -0.97
CA PRO A 111 5.95 23.95 0.08
C PRO A 111 5.37 24.69 1.31
N SER A 112 4.19 25.30 1.18
CA SER A 112 3.49 25.97 2.27
C SER A 112 2.85 25.01 3.30
N ARG A 113 2.67 23.74 2.96
CA ARG A 113 2.10 22.70 3.84
C ARG A 113 3.19 21.71 4.26
N ASP A 114 3.13 21.21 5.49
CA ASP A 114 4.21 20.42 6.07
C ASP A 114 3.74 19.23 6.94
N THR A 115 2.45 18.93 6.96
CA THR A 115 1.89 17.90 7.83
C THR A 115 1.38 16.71 6.99
N VAL A 116 1.81 15.51 7.33
CA VAL A 116 1.27 14.27 6.75
C VAL A 116 0.40 13.58 7.78
N LEU A 117 -0.87 13.41 7.45
CA LEU A 117 -1.85 12.70 8.28
C LEU A 117 -1.85 11.22 7.90
N PHE A 118 -1.95 10.33 8.90
CA PHE A 118 -2.01 8.89 8.68
C PHE A 118 -2.68 8.17 9.86
N PRO A 119 -3.21 6.94 9.69
CA PRO A 119 -3.87 6.20 10.76
C PRO A 119 -2.92 5.91 11.93
N ALA A 120 -3.36 6.15 13.18
CA ALA A 120 -2.54 5.94 14.38
C ALA A 120 -2.07 4.49 14.57
N VAL A 121 -2.91 3.53 14.17
CA VAL A 121 -2.54 2.12 14.12
C VAL A 121 -2.34 1.74 12.66
N SER A 122 -1.09 1.71 12.23
CA SER A 122 -0.80 1.56 10.80
C SER A 122 0.62 1.08 10.51
N TYR A 123 0.89 0.88 9.23
CA TYR A 123 2.21 0.54 8.74
C TYR A 123 3.22 1.64 9.04
N PRO A 124 4.37 1.32 9.69
CA PRO A 124 5.33 2.34 10.17
C PRO A 124 5.89 3.27 9.09
N SER A 125 5.79 2.87 7.83
CA SER A 125 6.33 3.62 6.70
C SER A 125 5.60 4.94 6.44
N TYR A 126 4.35 5.11 6.88
CA TYR A 126 3.65 6.40 6.74
C TYR A 126 4.31 7.49 7.57
N ALA A 127 4.56 7.22 8.85
CA ALA A 127 5.26 8.14 9.75
C ALA A 127 6.70 8.42 9.26
N MET A 128 7.41 7.36 8.85
CA MET A 128 8.79 7.48 8.39
C MET A 128 8.89 8.28 7.09
N GLY A 129 7.97 8.09 6.14
CA GLY A 129 7.91 8.87 4.91
C GLY A 129 7.73 10.37 5.18
N ALA A 130 6.86 10.74 6.13
CA ALA A 130 6.72 12.11 6.58
C ALA A 130 8.03 12.66 7.17
N THR A 131 8.66 11.90 8.07
CA THR A 131 9.92 12.29 8.72
C THR A 131 11.05 12.49 7.72
N LEU A 132 11.25 11.54 6.80
CA LEU A 132 12.30 11.61 5.76
C LEU A 132 12.08 12.77 4.77
N SER A 133 10.85 13.25 4.67
CA SER A 133 10.48 14.39 3.83
C SER A 133 10.61 15.74 4.55
N GLY A 134 11.08 15.74 5.80
CA GLY A 134 11.09 16.95 6.63
C GLY A 134 9.68 17.45 7.00
N CYS A 135 8.67 16.59 6.87
CA CYS A 135 7.30 16.90 7.24
C CYS A 135 7.00 16.43 8.66
N ARG A 136 5.98 17.03 9.26
CA ARG A 136 5.46 16.65 10.56
C ARG A 136 4.55 15.43 10.42
N PRO A 137 4.87 14.27 11.02
CA PRO A 137 3.99 13.11 11.05
C PRO A 137 2.89 13.31 12.09
N VAL A 138 1.62 13.19 11.69
CA VAL A 138 0.47 13.29 12.61
C VAL A 138 -0.39 12.04 12.49
N ALA A 139 -0.38 11.27 13.57
CA ALA A 139 -1.17 10.06 13.71
C ALA A 139 -2.62 10.44 14.06
N VAL A 140 -3.55 10.11 13.18
CA VAL A 140 -4.99 10.34 13.38
C VAL A 140 -5.56 9.15 14.17
N PRO A 141 -6.23 9.39 15.30
CA PRO A 141 -6.86 8.33 16.08
C PRO A 141 -7.84 7.51 15.24
N MET A 142 -8.06 6.27 15.68
CA MET A 142 -8.99 5.36 15.01
C MET A 142 -10.36 5.40 15.70
N THR A 143 -11.43 5.21 14.94
CA THR A 143 -12.78 4.96 15.45
C THR A 143 -12.85 3.58 16.13
N ALA A 144 -13.94 3.31 16.83
CA ALA A 144 -14.20 1.99 17.41
C ALA A 144 -14.25 0.86 16.37
N THR A 145 -14.57 1.19 15.11
CA THR A 145 -14.61 0.24 13.99
C THR A 145 -13.27 0.12 13.27
N GLY A 146 -12.24 0.87 13.70
CA GLY A 146 -10.88 0.79 13.17
C GLY A 146 -10.62 1.66 11.94
N GLY A 147 -11.56 2.51 11.52
CA GLY A 147 -11.33 3.54 10.50
C GLY A 147 -10.75 4.84 11.09
N LEU A 148 -10.38 5.80 10.25
CA LEU A 148 -9.88 7.11 10.66
C LEU A 148 -10.96 7.93 11.39
N ASP A 149 -10.67 8.43 12.60
CA ASP A 149 -11.52 9.39 13.28
C ASP A 149 -11.19 10.82 12.85
N LEU A 150 -11.80 11.25 11.75
CA LEU A 150 -11.59 12.56 11.15
C LEU A 150 -11.96 13.72 12.09
N THR A 151 -12.80 13.48 13.12
CA THR A 151 -13.19 14.50 14.10
C THR A 151 -12.05 14.85 15.05
N LYS A 152 -11.02 14.02 15.14
CA LYS A 152 -9.84 14.23 15.97
C LYS A 152 -8.71 15.00 15.25
N ILE A 153 -8.88 15.31 13.97
CA ILE A 153 -7.94 16.16 13.26
C ILE A 153 -8.18 17.61 13.70
N SER A 154 -7.17 18.24 14.31
CA SER A 154 -7.28 19.64 14.74
C SER A 154 -7.38 20.59 13.54
N ALA A 155 -7.96 21.76 13.76
CA ALA A 155 -8.05 22.79 12.71
C ALA A 155 -6.65 23.24 12.21
N ASP A 156 -5.64 23.28 13.08
CA ASP A 156 -4.26 23.57 12.71
C ASP A 156 -3.67 22.46 11.85
N ASP A 157 -3.86 21.19 12.24
CA ASP A 157 -3.40 20.07 11.45
C ASP A 157 -4.07 20.01 10.08
N ALA A 158 -5.38 20.24 10.00
CA ALA A 158 -6.11 20.31 8.74
C ALA A 158 -5.59 21.43 7.82
N LYS A 159 -5.32 22.61 8.35
CA LYS A 159 -4.76 23.76 7.59
C LYS A 159 -3.36 23.48 7.07
N ARG A 160 -2.53 22.77 7.85
CA ARG A 160 -1.14 22.43 7.52
C ARG A 160 -1.02 21.12 6.73
N ALA A 161 -2.10 20.36 6.60
CA ALA A 161 -2.07 19.04 5.97
C ALA A 161 -1.63 19.12 4.52
N LEU A 162 -0.52 18.48 4.22
CA LEU A 162 0.04 18.29 2.89
C LEU A 162 -0.70 17.17 2.14
N MET A 163 -1.05 16.13 2.88
CA MET A 163 -1.75 14.94 2.39
C MET A 163 -2.26 14.11 3.56
N ILE A 164 -3.22 13.24 3.28
CA ILE A 164 -3.69 12.23 4.22
C ILE A 164 -3.55 10.84 3.62
N TRP A 165 -2.94 9.92 4.38
CA TRP A 165 -2.95 8.49 4.08
C TRP A 165 -4.18 7.83 4.66
N MET A 166 -4.82 6.98 3.88
CA MET A 166 -5.82 6.00 4.29
C MET A 166 -5.31 4.62 3.89
N ASN A 167 -5.61 3.57 4.67
CA ASN A 167 -5.24 2.20 4.34
C ASN A 167 -6.43 1.27 4.57
N SER A 168 -7.03 0.76 3.50
CA SER A 168 -8.24 -0.06 3.59
C SER A 168 -8.24 -1.18 2.54
N PRO A 169 -8.32 -2.44 2.95
CA PRO A 169 -8.24 -2.95 4.31
C PRO A 169 -6.92 -2.60 5.01
N SER A 170 -6.98 -2.32 6.30
CA SER A 170 -5.87 -1.74 7.06
C SER A 170 -4.84 -2.78 7.51
N ASN A 171 -3.58 -2.40 7.51
CA ASN A 171 -2.49 -3.12 8.18
C ASN A 171 -2.12 -2.39 9.49
N PRO A 172 -2.23 -3.06 10.68
CA PRO A 172 -2.38 -4.51 10.88
C PRO A 172 -3.81 -4.99 11.17
N THR A 173 -4.81 -4.12 11.27
CA THR A 173 -6.09 -4.45 11.89
C THR A 173 -7.09 -5.17 10.97
N GLY A 174 -6.91 -5.09 9.65
CA GLY A 174 -7.90 -5.57 8.67
C GLY A 174 -9.15 -4.69 8.55
N ALA A 175 -9.26 -3.62 9.36
CA ALA A 175 -10.43 -2.74 9.36
C ALA A 175 -10.63 -2.04 8.00
N LEU A 176 -11.88 -1.73 7.71
CA LEU A 176 -12.29 -0.96 6.54
C LEU A 176 -12.57 0.48 6.92
N ASP A 177 -12.00 1.43 6.19
CA ASP A 177 -12.27 2.86 6.33
C ASP A 177 -13.59 3.26 5.66
N ASP A 178 -14.21 4.33 6.15
CA ASP A 178 -15.21 5.07 5.39
C ASP A 178 -14.52 5.94 4.34
N MET A 179 -14.21 5.32 3.19
CA MET A 179 -13.50 5.99 2.10
C MET A 179 -14.22 7.26 1.63
N GLY A 180 -15.57 7.24 1.63
CA GLY A 180 -16.38 8.40 1.24
C GLY A 180 -16.20 9.58 2.18
N ALA A 181 -16.22 9.32 3.48
CA ALA A 181 -15.99 10.35 4.48
C ALA A 181 -14.57 10.94 4.39
N VAL A 182 -13.55 10.08 4.19
CA VAL A 182 -12.15 10.54 4.04
C VAL A 182 -11.98 11.38 2.79
N VAL A 183 -12.53 10.97 1.65
CA VAL A 183 -12.49 11.73 0.39
C VAL A 183 -13.22 13.08 0.53
N ALA A 184 -14.41 13.08 1.15
CA ALA A 184 -15.17 14.31 1.39
C ALA A 184 -14.40 15.27 2.31
N TRP A 185 -13.76 14.76 3.37
CA TRP A 185 -12.91 15.54 4.25
C TRP A 185 -11.72 16.14 3.48
N GLY A 186 -11.04 15.34 2.68
CA GLY A 186 -9.91 15.79 1.85
C GLY A 186 -10.30 16.95 0.93
N ARG A 187 -11.42 16.83 0.22
CA ARG A 187 -11.94 17.89 -0.66
C ARG A 187 -12.34 19.14 0.08
N LYS A 188 -13.01 19.00 1.24
CA LYS A 188 -13.39 20.13 2.09
C LYS A 188 -12.20 20.97 2.55
N HIS A 189 -11.06 20.33 2.82
CA HIS A 189 -9.85 20.95 3.34
C HIS A 189 -8.77 21.20 2.28
N ASP A 190 -9.07 20.90 1.00
CA ASP A 190 -8.11 20.93 -0.10
C ASP A 190 -6.85 20.12 0.22
N VAL A 191 -7.04 18.89 0.74
CA VAL A 191 -5.98 17.95 1.13
C VAL A 191 -6.08 16.71 0.26
N PRO A 192 -5.05 16.37 -0.53
CA PRO A 192 -5.03 15.14 -1.31
C PRO A 192 -5.13 13.89 -0.43
N VAL A 193 -5.98 12.95 -0.86
CA VAL A 193 -6.18 11.66 -0.22
C VAL A 193 -5.38 10.60 -0.97
N PHE A 194 -4.49 9.92 -0.29
CA PHE A 194 -3.76 8.76 -0.80
C PHE A 194 -4.29 7.51 -0.11
N SER A 195 -4.93 6.64 -0.89
CA SER A 195 -5.55 5.40 -0.41
C SER A 195 -4.63 4.21 -0.70
N ASP A 196 -4.01 3.66 0.33
CA ASP A 196 -3.24 2.42 0.19
C ASP A 196 -4.18 1.22 0.24
N GLU A 197 -4.43 0.63 -0.94
CA GLU A 197 -5.38 -0.46 -1.17
C GLU A 197 -4.68 -1.79 -1.47
N CYS A 198 -3.43 -1.97 -1.00
CA CYS A 198 -2.65 -3.16 -1.33
C CYS A 198 -3.25 -4.47 -0.79
N TYR A 199 -4.24 -4.41 0.09
CA TYR A 199 -4.96 -5.57 0.64
C TYR A 199 -6.38 -5.74 0.12
N VAL A 200 -6.81 -4.97 -0.87
CA VAL A 200 -8.21 -4.95 -1.35
C VAL A 200 -8.73 -6.32 -1.81
N GLU A 201 -7.84 -7.19 -2.33
CA GLU A 201 -8.20 -8.57 -2.73
C GLU A 201 -8.55 -9.47 -1.53
N PHE A 202 -8.19 -9.07 -0.32
CA PHE A 202 -8.43 -9.79 0.93
C PHE A 202 -9.48 -9.11 1.80
N THR A 203 -10.47 -8.48 1.16
CA THR A 203 -11.68 -8.02 1.83
C THR A 203 -12.55 -9.23 2.14
N TRP A 204 -12.55 -9.68 3.42
CA TRP A 204 -13.25 -10.89 3.82
C TRP A 204 -14.73 -10.68 4.09
N GLN A 205 -15.13 -9.46 4.42
CA GLN A 205 -16.52 -9.07 4.66
C GLN A 205 -16.93 -7.95 3.71
N GLY A 206 -18.11 -8.06 3.11
CA GLY A 206 -18.60 -7.09 2.16
C GLY A 206 -17.96 -7.20 0.76
N LYS A 207 -18.00 -6.08 0.03
CA LYS A 207 -17.39 -5.99 -1.30
C LYS A 207 -16.07 -5.25 -1.23
N PRO A 208 -15.04 -5.67 -1.99
CA PRO A 208 -13.85 -4.84 -2.22
C PRO A 208 -14.25 -3.47 -2.75
N ARG A 209 -13.65 -2.43 -2.18
CA ARG A 209 -13.92 -1.03 -2.58
C ARG A 209 -12.63 -0.28 -2.82
N THR A 210 -12.72 0.80 -3.59
CA THR A 210 -11.63 1.71 -3.85
C THR A 210 -12.06 3.16 -3.62
N ALA A 211 -11.14 4.01 -3.18
CA ALA A 211 -11.42 5.43 -3.03
C ALA A 211 -11.79 6.12 -4.36
N LEU A 212 -11.43 5.51 -5.50
CA LEU A 212 -11.78 6.00 -6.83
C LEU A 212 -13.28 5.95 -7.13
N GLU A 213 -14.08 5.18 -6.38
CA GLU A 213 -15.55 5.16 -6.49
C GLU A 213 -16.16 6.54 -6.20
N TYR A 214 -15.45 7.38 -5.45
CA TYR A 214 -15.88 8.74 -5.11
C TYR A 214 -15.33 9.80 -6.08
N GLY A 215 -14.76 9.36 -7.23
CA GLY A 215 -14.15 10.19 -8.25
C GLY A 215 -12.67 10.47 -7.99
N THR A 216 -11.94 10.78 -9.06
CA THR A 216 -10.47 10.90 -9.03
C THR A 216 -9.95 12.22 -8.50
N GLN A 217 -10.75 13.29 -8.49
CA GLN A 217 -10.29 14.62 -8.06
C GLN A 217 -9.77 14.62 -6.62
N GLY A 218 -8.49 14.94 -6.45
CA GLY A 218 -7.80 14.96 -5.15
C GLY A 218 -7.57 13.58 -4.55
N VAL A 219 -7.73 12.48 -5.30
CA VAL A 219 -7.62 11.10 -4.81
C VAL A 219 -6.59 10.33 -5.62
N VAL A 220 -5.72 9.58 -4.93
CA VAL A 220 -4.79 8.62 -5.54
C VAL A 220 -4.91 7.29 -4.82
N ALA A 221 -5.31 6.25 -5.51
CA ALA A 221 -5.32 4.88 -5.02
C ALA A 221 -4.00 4.18 -5.38
N LEU A 222 -3.44 3.46 -4.41
CA LEU A 222 -2.19 2.70 -4.52
C LEU A 222 -2.47 1.21 -4.42
N HIS A 223 -2.00 0.46 -5.39
CA HIS A 223 -2.15 -1.00 -5.46
C HIS A 223 -0.79 -1.70 -5.58
N SER A 224 -0.70 -2.92 -5.06
CA SER A 224 0.52 -3.71 -5.07
C SER A 224 0.26 -5.14 -5.50
N LEU A 225 1.17 -5.70 -6.29
CA LEU A 225 1.16 -7.13 -6.63
C LEU A 225 1.82 -8.00 -5.55
N SER A 226 2.44 -7.38 -4.55
CA SER A 226 3.18 -8.10 -3.50
C SER A 226 2.32 -9.11 -2.75
N LYS A 227 1.09 -8.73 -2.39
CA LYS A 227 0.21 -9.58 -1.58
C LYS A 227 -0.80 -10.34 -2.43
N ARG A 228 -1.46 -9.68 -3.41
CA ARG A 228 -2.48 -10.32 -4.24
C ARG A 228 -1.95 -11.46 -5.11
N SER A 229 -0.69 -11.38 -5.53
CA SER A 229 -0.10 -12.32 -6.50
C SER A 229 1.18 -13.00 -6.01
N ASN A 230 1.48 -12.93 -4.71
CA ASN A 230 2.69 -13.49 -4.08
C ASN A 230 4.00 -13.00 -4.75
N LEU A 231 4.04 -11.73 -5.15
CA LEU A 231 5.15 -11.13 -5.91
C LEU A 231 5.91 -10.06 -5.12
N ALA A 232 6.03 -10.23 -3.81
CA ALA A 232 6.69 -9.24 -2.95
C ALA A 232 8.13 -8.91 -3.42
N GLY A 233 8.86 -9.90 -3.89
CA GLY A 233 10.25 -9.76 -4.38
C GLY A 233 10.39 -9.01 -5.71
N LEU A 234 9.37 -8.97 -6.56
CA LEU A 234 9.44 -8.30 -7.86
C LEU A 234 9.28 -6.78 -7.79
N ARG A 235 8.82 -6.25 -6.66
CA ARG A 235 8.67 -4.81 -6.45
C ARG A 235 7.79 -4.13 -7.50
N VAL A 236 6.62 -4.68 -7.78
CA VAL A 236 5.65 -4.14 -8.74
C VAL A 236 4.41 -3.65 -8.02
N GLY A 237 4.04 -2.41 -8.29
CA GLY A 237 2.79 -1.79 -7.90
C GLY A 237 2.40 -0.74 -8.93
N PHE A 238 1.23 -0.16 -8.74
CA PHE A 238 0.76 0.97 -9.53
C PHE A 238 -0.09 1.89 -8.68
N TYR A 239 -0.21 3.13 -9.11
CA TYR A 239 -1.10 4.12 -8.54
C TYR A 239 -1.97 4.74 -9.63
N ALA A 240 -3.19 5.13 -9.25
CA ALA A 240 -4.17 5.67 -10.17
C ALA A 240 -5.01 6.74 -9.49
N GLY A 241 -5.48 7.75 -10.21
CA GLY A 241 -6.37 8.75 -9.63
C GLY A 241 -6.26 10.13 -10.25
N ASP A 242 -6.12 11.17 -9.43
CA ASP A 242 -6.11 12.58 -9.85
C ASP A 242 -5.11 12.84 -10.99
N ALA A 243 -5.60 13.44 -12.07
CA ALA A 243 -4.81 13.63 -13.29
C ALA A 243 -3.56 14.48 -13.06
N ASP A 244 -3.68 15.57 -12.30
CA ASP A 244 -2.59 16.51 -12.06
C ASP A 244 -1.56 15.94 -11.08
N ILE A 245 -2.02 15.22 -10.04
CA ILE A 245 -1.14 14.57 -9.08
C ILE A 245 -0.38 13.43 -9.75
N VAL A 246 -1.07 12.57 -10.50
CA VAL A 246 -0.43 11.45 -11.22
C VAL A 246 0.55 11.98 -12.26
N HIS A 247 0.18 13.03 -13.02
CA HIS A 247 1.09 13.66 -13.98
C HIS A 247 2.34 14.22 -13.28
N TYR A 248 2.18 14.95 -12.19
CA TYR A 248 3.30 15.48 -11.42
C TYR A 248 4.21 14.37 -10.88
N LEU A 249 3.64 13.38 -10.22
CA LEU A 249 4.41 12.28 -9.64
C LEU A 249 5.20 11.49 -10.69
N LYS A 250 4.60 11.21 -11.86
CA LYS A 250 5.32 10.48 -12.93
C LYS A 250 6.53 11.26 -13.44
N GLU A 251 6.42 12.60 -13.58
CA GLU A 251 7.53 13.41 -14.07
C GLU A 251 8.67 13.49 -13.02
N VAL A 252 8.35 13.73 -11.74
CA VAL A 252 9.36 13.72 -10.67
C VAL A 252 10.06 12.36 -10.58
N ARG A 253 9.29 11.27 -10.60
CA ARG A 253 9.82 9.90 -10.50
C ARG A 253 10.74 9.53 -11.66
N LYS A 254 10.49 10.09 -12.84
CA LYS A 254 11.36 9.95 -14.02
C LYS A 254 12.76 10.53 -13.76
N HIS A 255 12.84 11.71 -13.15
CA HIS A 255 14.12 12.33 -12.80
C HIS A 255 14.90 11.57 -11.73
N VAL A 256 14.18 10.94 -10.80
CA VAL A 256 14.79 10.17 -9.70
C VAL A 256 15.21 8.75 -10.14
N GLY A 257 14.80 8.31 -11.33
CA GLY A 257 15.14 6.96 -11.82
C GLY A 257 14.31 5.85 -11.18
N MET A 258 13.11 6.15 -10.69
CA MET A 258 12.21 5.17 -10.05
C MET A 258 11.44 4.38 -11.11
N MET A 259 12.10 3.38 -11.67
CA MET A 259 11.57 2.52 -12.72
C MET A 259 11.42 1.08 -12.23
N VAL A 260 10.26 0.49 -12.47
CA VAL A 260 10.07 -0.96 -12.26
C VAL A 260 10.84 -1.70 -13.36
N PRO A 261 11.67 -2.70 -13.04
CA PRO A 261 12.40 -3.47 -14.06
C PRO A 261 11.47 -4.05 -15.13
N GLY A 262 11.91 -4.01 -16.39
CA GLY A 262 11.09 -4.46 -17.54
C GLY A 262 10.52 -5.87 -17.38
N PRO A 263 11.32 -6.91 -17.05
CA PRO A 263 10.82 -8.26 -16.83
C PRO A 263 9.78 -8.35 -15.70
N ALA A 264 9.96 -7.57 -14.62
CA ALA A 264 8.99 -7.50 -13.54
C ALA A 264 7.66 -6.87 -13.98
N GLN A 265 7.71 -5.88 -14.88
CA GLN A 265 6.50 -5.31 -15.48
C GLN A 265 5.76 -6.31 -16.37
N ALA A 266 6.47 -7.11 -17.17
CA ALA A 266 5.86 -8.18 -17.97
C ALA A 266 5.15 -9.22 -17.09
N ALA A 267 5.81 -9.66 -16.02
CA ALA A 267 5.19 -10.54 -15.02
C ALA A 267 3.97 -9.88 -14.37
N GLY A 268 4.03 -8.57 -14.12
CA GLY A 268 2.92 -7.77 -13.58
C GLY A 268 1.69 -7.75 -14.49
N VAL A 269 1.88 -7.68 -15.81
CA VAL A 269 0.79 -7.78 -16.81
C VAL A 269 0.03 -9.10 -16.66
N VAL A 270 0.77 -10.21 -16.61
CA VAL A 270 0.16 -11.55 -16.44
C VAL A 270 -0.54 -11.65 -15.10
N ALA A 271 0.09 -11.19 -14.02
CA ALA A 271 -0.48 -11.23 -12.68
C ALA A 271 -1.79 -10.43 -12.56
N LEU A 272 -1.89 -9.25 -13.19
CA LEU A 272 -3.11 -8.43 -13.18
C LEU A 272 -4.27 -9.07 -13.95
N ASN A 273 -3.98 -9.93 -14.91
CA ASN A 273 -4.97 -10.67 -15.69
C ASN A 273 -5.28 -12.07 -15.13
N ASP A 274 -4.58 -12.52 -14.07
CA ASP A 274 -4.74 -13.84 -13.48
C ASP A 274 -5.63 -13.80 -12.22
N ASP A 275 -6.91 -13.50 -12.40
CA ASP A 275 -7.88 -13.47 -11.29
C ASP A 275 -8.15 -14.88 -10.72
N ALA A 276 -7.91 -15.94 -11.51
CA ALA A 276 -8.12 -17.33 -11.07
C ALA A 276 -7.11 -17.71 -9.98
N SER A 277 -5.82 -17.42 -10.17
CA SER A 277 -4.78 -17.66 -9.16
C SER A 277 -5.02 -16.84 -7.90
N VAL A 278 -5.43 -15.57 -8.03
CA VAL A 278 -5.77 -14.71 -6.89
C VAL A 278 -6.92 -15.30 -6.08
N LYS A 279 -8.00 -15.75 -6.74
CA LYS A 279 -9.14 -16.39 -6.07
C LYS A 279 -8.74 -17.70 -5.36
N THR A 280 -7.90 -18.49 -5.98
CA THR A 280 -7.36 -19.72 -5.38
C THR A 280 -6.55 -19.40 -4.13
N GLN A 281 -5.63 -18.44 -4.22
CA GLN A 281 -4.79 -18.02 -3.09
C GLN A 281 -5.62 -17.41 -1.95
N ALA A 282 -6.61 -16.60 -2.27
CA ALA A 282 -7.53 -16.05 -1.27
C ALA A 282 -8.23 -17.16 -0.49
N SER A 283 -8.65 -18.24 -1.17
CA SER A 283 -9.27 -19.41 -0.52
C SER A 283 -8.28 -20.12 0.44
N VAL A 284 -7.00 -20.22 0.05
CA VAL A 284 -5.95 -20.78 0.91
C VAL A 284 -5.74 -19.92 2.16
N TYR A 285 -5.63 -18.59 1.97
CA TYR A 285 -5.46 -17.65 3.08
C TYR A 285 -6.66 -17.67 4.03
N ARG A 286 -7.89 -17.70 3.50
CA ARG A 286 -9.10 -17.77 4.32
C ARG A 286 -9.09 -19.01 5.23
N LYS A 287 -8.77 -20.19 4.69
CA LYS A 287 -8.66 -21.42 5.50
C LYS A 287 -7.60 -21.31 6.59
N ARG A 288 -6.44 -20.70 6.29
CA ARG A 288 -5.37 -20.47 7.28
C ARG A 288 -5.83 -19.52 8.38
N LEU A 289 -6.49 -18.43 8.02
CA LEU A 289 -7.03 -17.45 8.98
C LEU A 289 -8.10 -18.08 9.87
N GLU A 290 -9.06 -18.80 9.30
CA GLU A 290 -10.10 -19.51 10.06
C GLU A 290 -9.49 -20.52 11.06
N ARG A 291 -8.48 -21.27 10.61
CA ARG A 291 -7.76 -22.19 11.49
C ARG A 291 -7.01 -21.46 12.61
N THR A 292 -6.36 -20.38 12.27
CA THR A 292 -5.63 -19.54 13.25
C THR A 292 -6.58 -18.93 14.27
N ALA A 293 -7.71 -18.37 13.82
CA ALA A 293 -8.74 -17.82 14.70
C ALA A 293 -9.28 -18.86 15.68
N GLN A 294 -9.56 -20.10 15.23
CA GLN A 294 -9.97 -21.21 16.10
C GLN A 294 -8.93 -21.54 17.18
N ILE A 295 -7.64 -21.60 16.79
CA ILE A 295 -6.54 -21.90 17.73
C ILE A 295 -6.42 -20.78 18.77
N LEU A 296 -6.40 -19.53 18.31
CA LEU A 296 -6.26 -18.37 19.18
C LEU A 296 -7.48 -18.17 20.08
N SER A 297 -8.69 -18.44 19.60
CA SER A 297 -9.92 -18.39 20.41
C SER A 297 -9.84 -19.42 21.54
N LYS A 298 -9.40 -20.64 21.24
CA LYS A 298 -9.23 -21.69 22.25
C LYS A 298 -8.14 -21.33 23.28
N TRP A 299 -7.05 -20.74 22.80
CA TRP A 299 -5.92 -20.36 23.67
C TRP A 299 -6.25 -19.16 24.57
N SER A 300 -6.92 -18.14 24.03
CA SER A 300 -7.23 -16.90 24.74
C SER A 300 -8.52 -16.95 25.57
N GLY A 301 -9.39 -17.94 25.33
CA GLY A 301 -10.72 -18.02 25.90
C GLY A 301 -11.70 -16.95 25.37
N ARG A 302 -11.36 -16.25 24.27
CA ARG A 302 -12.17 -15.20 23.64
C ARG A 302 -12.47 -15.59 22.21
N ALA A 303 -13.68 -15.26 21.72
CA ALA A 303 -14.00 -15.40 20.31
C ALA A 303 -13.11 -14.45 19.47
N ILE A 304 -12.51 -14.98 18.42
CA ILE A 304 -11.73 -14.23 17.43
C ILE A 304 -12.38 -14.48 16.09
N ASP A 305 -12.96 -13.44 15.52
CA ASP A 305 -13.61 -13.45 14.21
C ASP A 305 -12.68 -12.90 13.15
N LEU A 306 -12.98 -13.23 11.85
CA LEU A 306 -12.25 -12.76 10.68
C LEU A 306 -12.88 -11.49 10.10
#